data_68cb25351493b114be1fa685019f2b74
#
_entry.id   68cb25351493b114be1fa685019f2b74
#
_cell.length_a   1.000
_cell.length_b   1.000
_cell.length_c   1.000
_cell.angle_alpha   90.00
_cell.angle_beta   90.00
_cell.angle_gamma   90.00
#
_symmetry.space_group_name_H-M   'P 1'
#
loop_
_entity.id
_entity.type
_entity.pdbx_description
1 polymer ?
#
loop_
_entity_poly.entity_id
_entity_poly.type
_entity_poly.pdbx_seq_one_letter_code
_entity_poly.pdbx_strand_id
1 'polypeptide(L)'
;MKLEQASFFLSLVLVSALGVAGCTAESTEAGAPDDATEEVAESEDALTGKPSNFGYFAVTRHDARRCISPICGGFFVKRVNQATTLCADGTRQAECYVSAISLTGVGLSEREESELRGAVETGKALIKARMYKQVFNGMTLGIIKANEGWVGATGSTPDGTFYRVADNGIRCVKAPCPSTTAYALNGGDDHNVIKVNLGNTATPADQAALDRASAALGTTEGIMIAGGIALPKCRPNSNCGPFATATELYLRVTRTEGKGCGSRSNLGCNAGQFCNWATKDICGAADAGGTCAYKPEMCPQVYKPVCGCDGKTHSNACMANGAGTSVSSMGACAK
;
A
#
# COMPACT_ATOMS: atom_id res chain seq x y z
N MET A 1 -60.14 1.70 37.59
CA MET A 1 -60.06 2.09 39.01
C MET A 1 -58.69 2.63 39.27
N LYS A 2 -58.63 3.94 39.73
CA LYS A 2 -57.52 4.74 40.33
C LYS A 2 -56.31 4.95 39.47
N LEU A 3 -56.01 6.11 38.85
CA LEU A 3 -55.79 7.50 39.39
C LEU A 3 -54.75 7.54 40.53
N GLU A 4 -53.64 8.25 40.26
CA GLU A 4 -53.24 9.53 40.86
C GLU A 4 -51.81 9.84 40.37
N GLN A 5 -51.56 10.96 39.63
CA GLN A 5 -51.22 12.33 40.05
C GLN A 5 -49.87 12.43 40.75
N ALA A 6 -48.98 13.12 40.19
CA ALA A 6 -48.61 14.52 40.00
C ALA A 6 -47.42 14.92 40.89
N SER A 7 -46.45 15.62 40.37
CA SER A 7 -46.07 16.98 40.82
C SER A 7 -44.72 17.42 40.21
N PHE A 8 -44.76 18.43 39.43
CA PHE A 8 -44.00 19.70 39.36
C PHE A 8 -42.80 19.87 40.29
N PHE A 9 -41.68 20.28 39.73
CA PHE A 9 -40.94 21.44 40.23
C PHE A 9 -40.18 22.15 39.08
N LEU A 10 -40.59 23.39 38.88
CA LEU A 10 -40.06 24.47 38.07
C LEU A 10 -38.98 25.16 38.92
N SER A 11 -37.79 25.39 38.37
CA SER A 11 -36.86 26.38 38.93
C SER A 11 -36.19 27.13 37.81
N LEU A 12 -36.69 28.34 37.64
CA LEU A 12 -36.18 29.45 36.85
C LEU A 12 -35.07 30.13 37.64
N VAL A 13 -33.87 30.33 37.09
CA VAL A 13 -32.92 31.33 37.55
C VAL A 13 -32.44 32.12 36.36
N LEU A 14 -32.92 33.34 36.30
CA LEU A 14 -32.42 34.45 35.51
C LEU A 14 -31.28 35.10 36.28
N VAL A 15 -30.12 35.32 35.63
CA VAL A 15 -29.20 36.40 36.02
C VAL A 15 -28.71 37.11 34.76
N SER A 16 -29.01 38.41 34.72
CA SER A 16 -28.62 39.39 33.75
C SER A 16 -27.26 40.00 34.14
N ALA A 17 -26.42 40.41 33.19
CA ALA A 17 -26.08 41.81 33.01
C ALA A 17 -24.65 42.06 32.45
N LEU A 18 -24.64 43.00 31.51
CA LEU A 18 -23.65 44.09 31.20
C LEU A 18 -22.24 43.64 30.74
N GLY A 19 -21.81 43.83 29.52
CA GLY A 19 -21.75 45.09 28.79
C GLY A 19 -20.45 45.83 29.00
N VAL A 20 -19.44 45.71 28.09
CA VAL A 20 -18.48 46.80 27.82
C VAL A 20 -18.08 46.69 26.34
N ALA A 21 -18.39 47.79 25.61
CA ALA A 21 -17.89 48.06 24.28
C ALA A 21 -16.46 48.62 24.37
N GLY A 22 -15.61 48.20 23.47
CA GLY A 22 -14.30 48.77 23.24
C GLY A 22 -13.96 48.68 21.75
N CYS A 23 -14.24 49.74 21.01
CA CYS A 23 -13.71 49.98 19.68
C CYS A 23 -12.24 50.37 19.78
N THR A 24 -11.38 49.77 19.00
CA THR A 24 -10.20 50.45 18.44
C THR A 24 -10.00 50.03 17.00
N ALA A 25 -9.74 51.00 16.17
CA ALA A 25 -9.71 51.01 14.73
C ALA A 25 -8.40 50.45 14.15
N GLU A 26 -8.57 49.86 12.94
CA GLU A 26 -7.79 50.13 11.71
C GLU A 26 -6.28 49.81 11.68
N SER A 27 -5.94 48.81 10.88
CA SER A 27 -4.96 48.98 9.81
C SER A 27 -5.16 47.93 8.72
N THR A 28 -5.51 48.42 7.55
CA THR A 28 -5.56 47.75 6.26
C THR A 28 -4.16 47.34 5.83
N GLU A 29 -3.92 46.03 5.63
CA GLU A 29 -2.91 45.57 4.68
C GLU A 29 -3.55 44.49 3.77
N ALA A 30 -3.49 44.79 2.47
CA ALA A 30 -3.92 43.92 1.40
C ALA A 30 -2.93 42.76 1.27
N GLY A 31 -3.31 41.59 1.76
CA GLY A 31 -2.64 40.32 1.49
C GLY A 31 -3.32 39.61 0.30
N ALA A 32 -2.50 39.13 -0.64
CA ALA A 32 -2.90 38.36 -1.81
C ALA A 32 -3.72 37.13 -1.44
N PRO A 33 -4.54 36.60 -2.35
CA PRO A 33 -5.32 35.41 -2.07
C PRO A 33 -4.39 34.18 -1.96
N ASP A 34 -4.30 33.63 -0.77
CA ASP A 34 -3.77 32.29 -0.54
C ASP A 34 -4.67 31.29 -1.27
N ASP A 35 -4.03 30.55 -2.13
CA ASP A 35 -4.58 29.38 -2.80
C ASP A 35 -4.94 28.34 -1.71
N ALA A 36 -6.16 28.45 -1.19
CA ALA A 36 -6.71 27.48 -0.27
C ALA A 36 -6.97 26.19 -1.05
N THR A 37 -6.02 25.28 -1.05
CA THR A 37 -6.30 23.87 -1.29
C THR A 37 -7.32 23.46 -0.23
N GLU A 38 -8.60 23.41 -0.62
CA GLU A 38 -9.64 22.74 0.15
C GLU A 38 -9.23 21.28 0.29
N GLU A 39 -8.60 20.93 1.42
CA GLU A 39 -8.64 19.57 1.92
C GLU A 39 -10.12 19.25 2.14
N VAL A 40 -10.68 18.49 1.20
CA VAL A 40 -11.99 17.87 1.38
C VAL A 40 -11.83 16.89 2.54
N ALA A 41 -12.06 17.36 3.75
CA ALA A 41 -12.21 16.50 4.91
C ALA A 41 -13.37 15.56 4.59
N GLU A 42 -13.06 14.29 4.28
CA GLU A 42 -14.05 13.23 4.16
C GLU A 42 -14.74 13.11 5.53
N SER A 43 -15.89 13.73 5.69
CA SER A 43 -16.66 13.60 6.92
C SER A 43 -17.12 12.14 7.02
N GLU A 44 -16.69 11.44 8.05
CA GLU A 44 -17.12 10.06 8.32
C GLU A 44 -18.66 9.96 8.49
N ASP A 45 -19.32 11.05 8.79
CA ASP A 45 -20.78 11.18 8.92
C ASP A 45 -21.56 10.93 7.62
N ALA A 46 -20.89 10.98 6.44
CA ALA A 46 -21.53 10.68 5.15
C ALA A 46 -21.65 9.16 4.87
N LEU A 47 -20.97 8.32 5.66
CA LEU A 47 -20.97 6.88 5.46
C LEU A 47 -22.16 6.24 6.17
N THR A 48 -23.02 5.53 5.44
CA THR A 48 -24.20 4.86 5.97
C THR A 48 -24.09 3.35 5.81
N GLY A 49 -24.60 2.61 6.80
CA GLY A 49 -24.72 1.17 6.75
C GLY A 49 -23.45 0.41 7.17
N LYS A 50 -23.59 -0.91 7.29
CA LYS A 50 -22.50 -1.82 7.66
C LYS A 50 -21.54 -2.00 6.48
N PRO A 51 -20.21 -1.86 6.67
CA PRO A 51 -19.24 -2.08 5.60
C PRO A 51 -19.23 -3.56 5.15
N SER A 52 -18.84 -3.80 3.91
CA SER A 52 -18.58 -5.15 3.42
C SER A 52 -17.49 -5.86 4.23
N ASN A 53 -17.44 -7.18 4.14
CA ASN A 53 -16.27 -7.90 4.62
C ASN A 53 -15.02 -7.49 3.81
N PHE A 54 -13.84 -7.60 4.42
CA PHE A 54 -12.58 -7.41 3.70
C PHE A 54 -12.52 -8.28 2.46
N GLY A 55 -11.97 -7.73 1.40
CA GLY A 55 -11.69 -8.43 0.17
C GLY A 55 -10.53 -7.80 -0.57
N TYR A 56 -10.00 -8.52 -1.55
CA TYR A 56 -8.97 -8.03 -2.44
C TYR A 56 -9.59 -7.49 -3.71
N PHE A 57 -9.25 -6.25 -4.04
CA PHE A 57 -9.81 -5.54 -5.18
C PHE A 57 -8.71 -5.10 -6.13
N ALA A 58 -9.03 -5.10 -7.42
CA ALA A 58 -8.28 -4.43 -8.47
C ALA A 58 -9.11 -3.27 -9.02
N VAL A 59 -8.47 -2.15 -9.33
CA VAL A 59 -9.07 -1.08 -10.13
C VAL A 59 -9.02 -1.52 -11.59
N THR A 60 -10.17 -1.46 -12.26
CA THR A 60 -10.27 -1.86 -13.67
C THR A 60 -10.12 -0.66 -14.60
N ARG A 61 -10.61 0.50 -14.17
CA ARG A 61 -10.51 1.75 -14.91
C ARG A 61 -10.90 2.95 -14.06
N HIS A 62 -10.42 4.10 -14.45
CA HIS A 62 -10.89 5.40 -13.96
C HIS A 62 -12.17 5.82 -14.70
N ASP A 63 -13.07 6.51 -14.02
CA ASP A 63 -14.27 7.06 -14.63
C ASP A 63 -13.97 8.42 -15.28
N ALA A 64 -13.85 8.42 -16.60
CA ALA A 64 -13.53 9.61 -17.39
C ALA A 64 -14.75 10.50 -17.72
N ARG A 65 -15.93 10.19 -17.20
CA ARG A 65 -17.13 11.01 -17.43
C ARG A 65 -16.95 12.39 -16.82
N ARG A 66 -17.46 13.41 -17.52
CA ARG A 66 -17.43 14.80 -17.06
C ARG A 66 -18.77 15.17 -16.43
N CYS A 67 -18.94 14.90 -15.16
CA CYS A 67 -20.08 15.34 -14.36
C CYS A 67 -19.60 15.81 -12.98
N ILE A 68 -20.53 16.21 -12.12
CA ILE A 68 -20.19 16.70 -10.78
C ILE A 68 -19.71 15.53 -9.89
N SER A 69 -18.55 15.68 -9.25
CA SER A 69 -18.10 14.78 -8.20
C SER A 69 -19.09 14.79 -7.03
N PRO A 70 -19.37 13.67 -6.36
CA PRO A 70 -18.75 12.34 -6.50
C PRO A 70 -19.47 11.39 -7.46
N ILE A 71 -20.40 11.86 -8.29
CA ILE A 71 -21.21 11.04 -9.21
C ILE A 71 -20.36 10.44 -10.33
N CYS A 72 -19.29 11.14 -10.71
CA CYS A 72 -18.28 10.65 -11.64
C CYS A 72 -16.88 11.15 -11.26
N GLY A 73 -15.87 10.73 -12.02
CA GLY A 73 -14.46 10.99 -11.69
C GLY A 73 -13.87 10.01 -10.66
N GLY A 74 -14.65 9.01 -10.22
CA GLY A 74 -14.18 7.93 -9.37
C GLY A 74 -13.57 6.76 -10.15
N PHE A 75 -13.69 5.57 -9.61
CA PHE A 75 -13.04 4.37 -10.13
C PHE A 75 -14.03 3.22 -10.28
N PHE A 76 -13.74 2.31 -11.21
CA PHE A 76 -14.38 1.02 -11.28
C PHE A 76 -13.47 -0.03 -10.67
N VAL A 77 -14.04 -0.85 -9.77
CA VAL A 77 -13.30 -1.86 -9.03
C VAL A 77 -13.97 -3.22 -9.13
N LYS A 78 -13.16 -4.27 -9.14
CA LYS A 78 -13.65 -5.65 -9.06
C LYS A 78 -12.96 -6.41 -7.94
N ARG A 79 -13.67 -7.34 -7.30
CA ARG A 79 -13.04 -8.35 -6.44
C ARG A 79 -12.34 -9.36 -7.31
N VAL A 80 -11.05 -9.57 -7.09
CA VAL A 80 -10.30 -10.57 -7.85
C VAL A 80 -10.83 -11.97 -7.56
N ASN A 81 -10.66 -12.90 -8.49
CA ASN A 81 -11.17 -14.28 -8.45
C ASN A 81 -12.71 -14.42 -8.31
N GLN A 82 -13.45 -13.35 -8.50
CA GLN A 82 -14.91 -13.38 -8.42
C GLN A 82 -15.52 -12.93 -9.76
N ALA A 83 -16.51 -13.67 -10.26
CA ALA A 83 -17.22 -13.30 -11.48
C ALA A 83 -17.99 -11.99 -11.30
N THR A 84 -18.48 -11.73 -10.09
CA THR A 84 -19.21 -10.51 -9.76
C THR A 84 -18.76 -9.94 -8.42
N THR A 85 -18.82 -8.62 -8.31
CA THR A 85 -18.55 -7.86 -7.08
C THR A 85 -19.88 -7.39 -6.50
N LEU A 86 -20.06 -7.53 -5.19
CA LEU A 86 -21.18 -6.92 -4.47
C LEU A 86 -20.89 -5.43 -4.31
N CYS A 87 -21.69 -4.59 -4.95
CA CYS A 87 -21.54 -3.14 -4.93
C CYS A 87 -22.21 -2.52 -3.69
N ALA A 88 -21.90 -1.25 -3.42
CA ALA A 88 -22.39 -0.53 -2.25
C ALA A 88 -23.91 -0.35 -2.24
N ASP A 89 -24.55 -0.34 -3.41
CA ASP A 89 -26.00 -0.28 -3.60
C ASP A 89 -26.72 -1.63 -3.36
N GLY A 90 -25.94 -2.70 -3.07
CA GLY A 90 -26.46 -4.04 -2.87
C GLY A 90 -26.58 -4.88 -4.15
N THR A 91 -26.30 -4.31 -5.32
CA THR A 91 -26.32 -5.05 -6.58
C THR A 91 -25.04 -5.89 -6.76
N ARG A 92 -25.07 -6.90 -7.64
CA ARG A 92 -23.90 -7.66 -8.05
C ARG A 92 -23.59 -7.37 -9.51
N GLN A 93 -22.39 -6.85 -9.78
CA GLN A 93 -21.93 -6.46 -11.10
C GLN A 93 -20.52 -6.99 -11.35
N ALA A 94 -20.11 -7.06 -12.61
CA ALA A 94 -18.73 -7.43 -12.96
C ALA A 94 -17.71 -6.48 -12.32
N GLU A 95 -18.04 -5.19 -12.28
CA GLU A 95 -17.28 -4.14 -11.59
C GLU A 95 -18.24 -3.15 -10.94
N CYS A 96 -17.83 -2.53 -9.84
CA CYS A 96 -18.59 -1.55 -9.09
C CYS A 96 -17.96 -0.16 -9.24
N TYR A 97 -18.82 0.86 -9.39
CA TYR A 97 -18.35 2.23 -9.26
C TYR A 97 -18.10 2.57 -7.78
N VAL A 98 -16.97 3.23 -7.52
CA VAL A 98 -16.64 3.83 -6.22
C VAL A 98 -16.21 5.27 -6.45
N SER A 99 -16.73 6.17 -5.63
CA SER A 99 -16.44 7.60 -5.72
C SER A 99 -15.03 7.94 -5.27
N ALA A 100 -14.49 7.15 -4.32
CA ALA A 100 -13.17 7.37 -3.75
C ALA A 100 -12.51 6.06 -3.28
N ILE A 101 -11.18 6.06 -3.25
CA ILE A 101 -10.34 5.02 -2.67
C ILE A 101 -9.43 5.68 -1.64
N SER A 102 -9.68 5.41 -0.36
CA SER A 102 -8.83 5.85 0.74
C SER A 102 -7.74 4.82 1.02
N LEU A 103 -6.50 5.25 1.07
CA LEU A 103 -5.31 4.44 1.37
C LEU A 103 -4.76 4.72 2.77
N THR A 104 -5.33 5.66 3.52
CA THR A 104 -4.85 6.08 4.85
C THR A 104 -4.72 4.92 5.84
N GLY A 105 -5.60 3.92 5.74
CA GLY A 105 -5.57 2.72 6.58
C GLY A 105 -4.37 1.79 6.31
N VAL A 106 -3.61 2.00 5.23
CA VAL A 106 -2.38 1.26 4.94
C VAL A 106 -1.22 1.75 5.83
N GLY A 107 -1.27 3.01 6.30
CA GLY A 107 -0.30 3.58 7.25
C GLY A 107 1.05 3.91 6.63
N LEU A 108 1.07 4.38 5.39
CA LEU A 108 2.25 4.78 4.61
C LEU A 108 2.67 6.23 4.94
N SER A 109 3.86 6.62 4.53
CA SER A 109 4.23 8.03 4.40
C SER A 109 3.51 8.64 3.19
N GLU A 110 3.41 9.95 3.12
CA GLU A 110 2.75 10.67 2.00
C GLU A 110 3.30 10.24 0.63
N ARG A 111 4.62 10.10 0.52
CA ARG A 111 5.26 9.68 -0.72
C ARG A 111 4.95 8.22 -1.07
N GLU A 112 5.05 7.31 -0.11
CA GLU A 112 4.70 5.90 -0.30
C GLU A 112 3.21 5.73 -0.66
N GLU A 113 2.32 6.53 -0.03
CA GLU A 113 0.91 6.54 -0.36
C GLU A 113 0.66 7.05 -1.78
N SER A 114 1.35 8.12 -2.20
CA SER A 114 1.27 8.65 -3.57
C SER A 114 1.71 7.61 -4.61
N GLU A 115 2.80 6.89 -4.35
CA GLU A 115 3.29 5.82 -5.23
C GLU A 115 2.28 4.66 -5.33
N LEU A 116 1.73 4.22 -4.18
CA LEU A 116 0.69 3.19 -4.16
C LEU A 116 -0.57 3.68 -4.90
N ARG A 117 -0.98 4.93 -4.71
CA ARG A 117 -2.12 5.54 -5.40
C ARG A 117 -1.94 5.49 -6.90
N GLY A 118 -0.80 5.90 -7.42
CA GLY A 118 -0.49 5.82 -8.86
C GLY A 118 -0.55 4.37 -9.38
N ALA A 119 -0.09 3.40 -8.63
CA ALA A 119 -0.18 1.98 -9.00
C ALA A 119 -1.64 1.46 -8.96
N VAL A 120 -2.44 1.89 -7.97
CA VAL A 120 -3.87 1.56 -7.86
C VAL A 120 -4.63 2.14 -9.04
N GLU A 121 -4.45 3.40 -9.36
CA GLU A 121 -5.15 4.11 -10.44
C GLU A 121 -4.82 3.56 -11.83
N THR A 122 -3.63 3.04 -12.00
CA THR A 122 -3.18 2.43 -13.27
C THR A 122 -3.45 0.91 -13.34
N GLY A 123 -4.16 0.34 -12.37
CA GLY A 123 -4.48 -1.09 -12.33
C GLY A 123 -3.30 -2.02 -12.05
N LYS A 124 -2.17 -1.47 -11.58
CA LYS A 124 -0.93 -2.20 -11.27
C LYS A 124 -0.84 -2.63 -9.81
N ALA A 125 -1.90 -2.44 -9.04
CA ALA A 125 -1.93 -2.80 -7.63
C ALA A 125 -3.18 -3.60 -7.27
N LEU A 126 -3.05 -4.39 -6.21
CA LEU A 126 -4.14 -5.00 -5.48
C LEU A 126 -4.26 -4.32 -4.12
N ILE A 127 -5.48 -4.08 -3.66
CA ILE A 127 -5.74 -3.56 -2.34
C ILE A 127 -6.62 -4.52 -1.56
N LYS A 128 -6.30 -4.74 -0.29
CA LYS A 128 -7.21 -5.38 0.66
C LYS A 128 -8.02 -4.30 1.33
N ALA A 129 -9.33 -4.35 1.17
CA ALA A 129 -10.17 -3.23 1.52
C ALA A 129 -11.57 -3.66 1.94
N ARG A 130 -12.31 -2.72 2.52
CA ARG A 130 -13.77 -2.79 2.70
C ARG A 130 -14.44 -1.74 1.83
N MET A 131 -15.60 -2.08 1.30
CA MET A 131 -16.47 -1.15 0.60
C MET A 131 -17.51 -0.62 1.58
N TYR A 132 -17.63 0.70 1.63
CA TYR A 132 -18.60 1.43 2.41
C TYR A 132 -19.64 2.05 1.49
N LYS A 133 -20.81 2.30 2.03
CA LYS A 133 -21.90 2.97 1.36
C LYS A 133 -21.88 4.46 1.68
N GLN A 134 -21.92 5.29 0.64
CA GLN A 134 -22.11 6.73 0.74
C GLN A 134 -23.38 7.11 0.01
N VAL A 135 -24.22 7.95 0.60
CA VAL A 135 -25.41 8.49 -0.07
C VAL A 135 -25.14 9.92 -0.47
N PHE A 136 -25.33 10.23 -1.73
CA PHE A 136 -25.18 11.57 -2.30
C PHE A 136 -26.37 11.87 -3.22
N ASN A 137 -27.14 12.91 -2.90
CA ASN A 137 -28.36 13.30 -3.66
C ASN A 137 -29.29 12.11 -3.96
N GLY A 138 -29.53 11.25 -2.97
CA GLY A 138 -30.39 10.08 -3.10
C GLY A 138 -29.77 8.88 -3.83
N MET A 139 -28.59 9.04 -4.42
CA MET A 139 -27.83 7.94 -5.05
C MET A 139 -26.92 7.25 -4.04
N THR A 140 -26.81 5.94 -4.15
CA THR A 140 -25.87 5.16 -3.37
C THR A 140 -24.57 4.98 -4.15
N LEU A 141 -23.49 5.50 -3.60
CA LEU A 141 -22.13 5.38 -4.11
C LEU A 141 -21.29 4.48 -3.22
N GLY A 142 -20.25 3.88 -3.77
CA GLY A 142 -19.27 3.14 -3.00
C GLY A 142 -18.08 4.02 -2.61
N ILE A 143 -17.52 3.78 -1.43
CA ILE A 143 -16.18 4.23 -1.02
C ILE A 143 -15.39 3.01 -0.59
N ILE A 144 -14.15 2.91 -1.02
CA ILE A 144 -13.23 1.85 -0.58
C ILE A 144 -12.22 2.43 0.42
N LYS A 145 -12.10 1.75 1.58
CA LYS A 145 -11.03 2.02 2.56
C LYS A 145 -10.10 0.81 2.61
N ALA A 146 -8.86 1.00 2.16
CA ALA A 146 -7.84 -0.03 2.12
C ALA A 146 -7.05 -0.09 3.43
N ASN A 147 -6.61 -1.30 3.79
CA ASN A 147 -5.68 -1.54 4.90
C ASN A 147 -4.42 -2.30 4.48
N GLU A 148 -4.35 -2.79 3.25
CA GLU A 148 -3.13 -3.34 2.64
C GLU A 148 -3.07 -2.91 1.19
N GLY A 149 -1.84 -2.64 0.72
CA GLY A 149 -1.53 -2.38 -0.68
C GLY A 149 -0.43 -3.33 -1.17
N TRP A 150 -0.58 -3.80 -2.40
CA TRP A 150 0.33 -4.73 -3.06
C TRP A 150 0.56 -4.25 -4.48
N VAL A 151 1.81 -4.01 -4.86
CA VAL A 151 2.17 -3.45 -6.17
C VAL A 151 2.81 -4.50 -7.03
N GLY A 152 2.37 -4.58 -8.29
CA GLY A 152 2.93 -5.46 -9.31
C GLY A 152 4.38 -5.09 -9.61
N ALA A 153 5.27 -6.10 -9.56
CA ALA A 153 6.71 -5.89 -9.67
C ALA A 153 7.20 -5.94 -11.11
N THR A 154 6.44 -6.53 -12.04
CA THR A 154 6.87 -6.66 -13.42
C THR A 154 6.08 -5.74 -14.37
N GLY A 155 4.91 -5.29 -13.96
CA GLY A 155 3.98 -4.55 -14.81
C GLY A 155 3.40 -5.38 -15.95
N SER A 156 3.53 -6.70 -15.88
CA SER A 156 2.89 -7.65 -16.81
C SER A 156 1.37 -7.61 -16.63
N THR A 157 0.61 -7.92 -17.67
CA THR A 157 -0.82 -8.11 -17.53
C THR A 157 -1.07 -9.39 -16.72
N PRO A 158 -1.75 -9.30 -15.57
CA PRO A 158 -2.03 -10.48 -14.76
C PRO A 158 -3.02 -11.40 -15.46
N ASP A 159 -2.70 -12.68 -15.50
CA ASP A 159 -3.56 -13.73 -16.03
C ASP A 159 -3.64 -14.91 -15.05
N GLY A 160 -4.81 -15.56 -14.99
CA GLY A 160 -5.09 -16.67 -14.09
C GLY A 160 -5.69 -16.24 -12.75
N THR A 161 -5.52 -17.10 -11.76
CA THR A 161 -6.07 -16.89 -10.40
C THR A 161 -5.08 -16.13 -9.53
N PHE A 162 -5.60 -15.26 -8.69
CA PHE A 162 -4.79 -14.51 -7.73
C PHE A 162 -4.65 -15.30 -6.43
N TYR A 163 -3.41 -15.50 -6.00
CA TYR A 163 -3.07 -16.20 -4.76
C TYR A 163 -2.17 -15.34 -3.88
N ARG A 164 -2.35 -15.47 -2.56
CA ARG A 164 -1.31 -15.11 -1.61
C ARG A 164 -0.47 -16.36 -1.34
N VAL A 165 0.80 -16.31 -1.59
CA VAL A 165 1.72 -17.43 -1.48
C VAL A 165 2.66 -17.16 -0.31
N ALA A 166 2.62 -18.01 0.71
CA ALA A 166 3.32 -17.77 1.98
C ALA A 166 3.81 -19.07 2.60
N ASP A 167 4.79 -18.94 3.50
CA ASP A 167 5.25 -20.06 4.34
C ASP A 167 4.10 -20.58 5.20
N ASN A 168 3.87 -21.88 5.20
CA ASN A 168 2.83 -22.55 5.95
C ASN A 168 3.35 -23.23 7.24
N GLY A 169 4.64 -23.08 7.55
CA GLY A 169 5.26 -23.67 8.72
C GLY A 169 5.59 -25.17 8.60
N ILE A 170 5.21 -25.83 7.52
CA ILE A 170 5.54 -27.25 7.32
C ILE A 170 7.05 -27.38 7.08
N ARG A 171 7.67 -28.29 7.84
CA ARG A 171 9.09 -28.65 7.68
C ARG A 171 9.21 -30.16 7.54
N CYS A 172 9.87 -30.60 6.49
CA CYS A 172 9.98 -31.99 6.13
C CYS A 172 11.41 -32.49 6.36
N VAL A 173 11.54 -33.72 6.83
CA VAL A 173 12.84 -34.40 6.93
C VAL A 173 13.37 -34.78 5.55
N LYS A 174 12.48 -34.98 4.57
CA LYS A 174 12.83 -35.43 3.22
C LYS A 174 12.09 -34.59 2.16
N ALA A 175 12.81 -34.21 1.11
CA ALA A 175 12.23 -33.51 -0.05
C ALA A 175 11.38 -34.47 -0.93
N PRO A 176 10.39 -33.95 -1.67
CA PRO A 176 9.94 -32.55 -1.73
C PRO A 176 9.10 -32.17 -0.51
N CYS A 177 9.26 -30.92 -0.03
CA CYS A 177 8.51 -30.40 1.10
C CYS A 177 7.52 -29.31 0.65
N PRO A 178 6.21 -29.47 0.85
CA PRO A 178 5.22 -28.47 0.53
C PRO A 178 5.15 -27.41 1.65
N SER A 179 6.25 -26.71 1.88
CA SER A 179 6.40 -25.68 2.94
C SER A 179 5.72 -24.35 2.62
N THR A 180 5.08 -24.25 1.47
CA THR A 180 4.42 -23.03 1.00
C THR A 180 2.97 -23.32 0.65
N THR A 181 2.04 -22.45 1.03
CA THR A 181 0.64 -22.53 0.62
C THR A 181 0.29 -21.35 -0.27
N ALA A 182 -0.37 -21.63 -1.38
CA ALA A 182 -1.03 -20.65 -2.24
C ALA A 182 -2.50 -20.55 -1.80
N TYR A 183 -2.84 -19.45 -1.13
CA TYR A 183 -4.18 -19.14 -0.64
C TYR A 183 -4.92 -18.36 -1.72
N ALA A 184 -6.04 -18.89 -2.24
CA ALA A 184 -6.83 -18.20 -3.24
C ALA A 184 -7.49 -16.94 -2.66
N LEU A 185 -7.27 -15.78 -3.28
CA LEU A 185 -7.83 -14.52 -2.80
C LEU A 185 -9.35 -14.50 -3.00
N ASN A 186 -10.08 -13.95 -2.03
CA ASN A 186 -11.54 -13.85 -2.03
C ASN A 186 -12.30 -15.20 -2.13
N GLY A 187 -11.64 -16.31 -1.83
CA GLY A 187 -12.20 -17.65 -1.89
C GLY A 187 -11.76 -18.43 -3.12
N GLY A 188 -11.82 -19.73 -3.01
CA GLY A 188 -11.30 -20.72 -3.97
C GLY A 188 -10.52 -21.80 -3.23
N ASP A 189 -9.87 -22.67 -3.98
CA ASP A 189 -9.09 -23.77 -3.42
C ASP A 189 -7.67 -23.30 -3.07
N ASP A 190 -7.26 -23.60 -1.86
CA ASP A 190 -5.89 -23.41 -1.39
C ASP A 190 -5.03 -24.62 -1.75
N HIS A 191 -3.77 -24.37 -2.09
CA HIS A 191 -2.87 -25.43 -2.54
C HIS A 191 -1.53 -25.36 -1.81
N ASN A 192 -1.12 -26.49 -1.21
CA ASN A 192 0.25 -26.63 -0.73
C ASN A 192 1.18 -26.91 -1.92
N VAL A 193 2.19 -26.07 -2.10
CA VAL A 193 3.12 -26.14 -3.24
C VAL A 193 4.55 -26.38 -2.75
N ILE A 194 5.31 -27.11 -3.58
CA ILE A 194 6.72 -27.38 -3.32
C ILE A 194 7.66 -26.34 -3.95
N LYS A 195 7.12 -25.56 -4.87
CA LYS A 195 7.90 -24.55 -5.63
C LYS A 195 6.98 -23.43 -6.11
N VAL A 196 7.55 -22.22 -6.14
CA VAL A 196 6.96 -21.04 -6.78
C VAL A 196 7.88 -20.58 -7.89
N ASN A 197 7.37 -20.55 -9.13
CA ASN A 197 8.10 -20.08 -10.29
C ASN A 197 7.72 -18.62 -10.59
N LEU A 198 8.63 -17.70 -10.32
CA LEU A 198 8.46 -16.27 -10.53
C LEU A 198 9.02 -15.78 -11.89
N GLY A 199 9.72 -16.62 -12.62
CA GLY A 199 10.37 -16.26 -13.89
C GLY A 199 9.51 -16.40 -15.14
N ASN A 200 8.21 -16.63 -15.01
CA ASN A 200 7.31 -16.83 -16.16
C ASN A 200 6.46 -15.60 -16.49
N THR A 201 6.87 -14.43 -16.00
CA THR A 201 6.25 -13.15 -16.29
C THR A 201 6.64 -12.64 -17.67
N ALA A 202 5.74 -11.97 -18.38
CA ALA A 202 6.00 -11.45 -19.73
C ALA A 202 7.14 -10.40 -19.73
N THR A 203 7.21 -9.60 -18.66
CA THR A 203 8.34 -8.71 -18.38
C THR A 203 9.05 -9.27 -17.15
N PRO A 204 10.37 -9.54 -17.21
CA PRO A 204 11.11 -10.03 -16.04
C PRO A 204 11.09 -8.99 -14.90
N ALA A 205 10.89 -9.46 -13.66
CA ALA A 205 11.13 -8.64 -12.50
C ALA A 205 12.62 -8.29 -12.36
N ASP A 206 12.92 -7.12 -11.81
CA ASP A 206 14.29 -6.79 -11.48
C ASP A 206 14.84 -7.67 -10.34
N GLN A 207 16.15 -7.74 -10.19
CA GLN A 207 16.77 -8.60 -9.19
C GLN A 207 16.35 -8.19 -7.76
N ALA A 208 16.22 -6.90 -7.50
CA ALA A 208 15.81 -6.40 -6.18
C ALA A 208 14.37 -6.83 -5.82
N ALA A 209 13.46 -6.85 -6.80
CA ALA A 209 12.11 -7.37 -6.60
C ALA A 209 12.11 -8.89 -6.35
N LEU A 210 12.93 -9.65 -7.07
CA LEU A 210 13.07 -11.10 -6.88
C LEU A 210 13.67 -11.43 -5.51
N ASP A 211 14.66 -10.67 -5.05
CA ASP A 211 15.27 -10.84 -3.72
C ASP A 211 14.24 -10.57 -2.61
N ARG A 212 13.46 -9.50 -2.74
CA ARG A 212 12.36 -9.21 -1.81
C ARG A 212 11.28 -10.29 -1.85
N ALA A 213 10.90 -10.75 -3.02
CA ALA A 213 9.93 -11.84 -3.16
C ALA A 213 10.41 -13.12 -2.49
N SER A 214 11.68 -13.48 -2.70
CA SER A 214 12.30 -14.67 -2.09
C SER A 214 12.33 -14.57 -0.57
N ALA A 215 12.69 -13.42 -0.02
CA ALA A 215 12.67 -13.17 1.42
C ALA A 215 11.24 -13.28 1.99
N ALA A 216 10.25 -12.65 1.31
CA ALA A 216 8.87 -12.65 1.76
C ALA A 216 8.24 -14.05 1.69
N LEU A 217 8.55 -14.89 0.70
CA LEU A 217 8.06 -16.27 0.59
C LEU A 217 8.44 -17.13 1.80
N GLY A 218 9.53 -16.82 2.50
CA GLY A 218 9.93 -17.47 3.75
C GLY A 218 9.18 -16.99 4.99
N THR A 219 8.19 -16.13 4.84
CA THR A 219 7.40 -15.55 5.92
C THR A 219 5.92 -15.92 5.80
N THR A 220 5.18 -15.76 6.88
CA THR A 220 3.72 -15.91 6.89
C THR A 220 2.99 -14.81 6.13
N GLU A 221 3.63 -13.68 5.86
CA GLU A 221 3.09 -12.61 5.02
C GLU A 221 3.09 -13.05 3.54
N GLY A 222 4.22 -13.54 3.05
CA GLY A 222 4.37 -14.02 1.70
C GLY A 222 4.36 -12.92 0.65
N ILE A 223 4.03 -13.32 -0.58
CA ILE A 223 3.80 -12.46 -1.74
C ILE A 223 2.42 -12.74 -2.33
N MET A 224 1.96 -11.89 -3.24
CA MET A 224 0.83 -12.25 -4.10
C MET A 224 1.29 -12.53 -5.52
N ILE A 225 0.60 -13.43 -6.18
CA ILE A 225 0.79 -13.74 -7.60
C ILE A 225 -0.56 -13.78 -8.31
N ALA A 226 -0.57 -13.40 -9.59
CA ALA A 226 -1.54 -13.88 -10.54
C ALA A 226 -0.92 -15.06 -11.29
N GLY A 227 -1.69 -16.12 -11.57
CA GLY A 227 -1.13 -17.24 -12.28
C GLY A 227 -1.91 -18.54 -12.11
N GLY A 228 -1.21 -19.65 -12.18
CA GLY A 228 -1.80 -20.99 -12.09
C GLY A 228 -1.07 -21.93 -11.15
N ILE A 229 -1.80 -22.93 -10.67
CA ILE A 229 -1.25 -24.05 -9.90
C ILE A 229 -1.25 -25.28 -10.77
N ALA A 230 -0.08 -25.86 -10.99
CA ALA A 230 0.04 -27.14 -11.66
C ALA A 230 0.02 -28.27 -10.64
N LEU A 231 -0.80 -29.27 -10.90
CA LEU A 231 -0.97 -30.48 -10.09
C LEU A 231 -0.46 -31.69 -10.89
N PRO A 232 0.87 -31.90 -10.98
CA PRO A 232 1.41 -32.99 -11.80
C PRO A 232 1.08 -34.34 -11.21
N LYS A 233 0.85 -35.33 -12.07
CA LYS A 233 0.75 -36.75 -11.66
C LYS A 233 2.15 -37.24 -11.32
N CYS A 234 2.47 -37.32 -10.04
CA CYS A 234 3.78 -37.74 -9.57
C CYS A 234 3.90 -39.23 -9.38
N ARG A 235 5.07 -39.79 -9.73
CA ARG A 235 5.39 -41.18 -9.38
C ARG A 235 5.78 -41.25 -7.90
N PRO A 236 5.51 -42.36 -7.20
CA PRO A 236 6.02 -42.58 -5.85
C PRO A 236 7.54 -42.31 -5.78
N ASN A 237 7.99 -41.66 -4.73
CA ASN A 237 9.40 -41.32 -4.48
C ASN A 237 10.08 -40.37 -5.52
N SER A 238 9.31 -39.65 -6.33
CA SER A 238 9.84 -38.62 -7.23
C SER A 238 9.88 -37.24 -6.53
N ASN A 239 10.82 -36.39 -6.92
CA ASN A 239 10.87 -34.97 -6.50
C ASN A 239 9.82 -34.11 -7.24
N CYS A 240 8.58 -34.57 -7.19
CA CYS A 240 7.47 -34.00 -7.93
C CYS A 240 6.35 -33.63 -6.96
N GLY A 241 5.65 -32.56 -7.24
CA GLY A 241 4.51 -32.09 -6.44
C GLY A 241 3.89 -30.82 -7.06
N PRO A 242 2.86 -30.29 -6.44
CA PRO A 242 2.22 -29.08 -6.92
C PRO A 242 3.20 -27.90 -6.95
N PHE A 243 3.08 -27.05 -7.97
CA PHE A 243 3.87 -25.84 -8.06
C PHE A 243 3.04 -24.66 -8.61
N ALA A 244 3.36 -23.48 -8.12
CA ALA A 244 2.75 -22.23 -8.58
C ALA A 244 3.61 -21.61 -9.69
N THR A 245 2.97 -21.01 -10.69
CA THR A 245 3.61 -20.24 -11.75
C THR A 245 2.96 -18.88 -11.85
N ALA A 246 3.75 -17.82 -11.68
CA ALA A 246 3.28 -16.45 -11.71
C ALA A 246 3.30 -15.88 -13.14
N THR A 247 2.22 -15.21 -13.54
CA THR A 247 2.17 -14.30 -14.70
C THR A 247 2.44 -12.86 -14.29
N GLU A 248 2.14 -12.52 -13.05
CA GLU A 248 2.55 -11.27 -12.37
C GLU A 248 2.79 -11.59 -10.90
N LEU A 249 3.74 -10.90 -10.29
CA LEU A 249 3.98 -10.96 -8.86
C LEU A 249 3.74 -9.60 -8.21
N TYR A 250 3.19 -9.62 -6.99
CA TYR A 250 2.89 -8.41 -6.24
C TYR A 250 3.61 -8.44 -4.90
N LEU A 251 4.27 -7.35 -4.59
CA LEU A 251 4.96 -7.14 -3.33
C LEU A 251 4.16 -6.19 -2.45
N ARG A 252 4.09 -6.51 -1.17
CA ARG A 252 3.40 -5.67 -0.20
C ARG A 252 4.11 -4.33 -0.04
N VAL A 253 3.33 -3.27 -0.03
CA VAL A 253 3.81 -1.94 0.33
C VAL A 253 3.60 -1.75 1.83
N THR A 254 4.68 -1.48 2.53
CA THR A 254 4.67 -1.16 3.96
C THR A 254 5.45 0.12 4.16
N ARG A 255 5.12 0.86 5.21
CA ARG A 255 5.90 2.04 5.55
C ARG A 255 7.34 1.64 5.90
N THR A 256 8.29 2.05 5.09
CA THR A 256 9.71 1.80 5.28
C THR A 256 10.51 3.09 5.41
N GLU A 257 10.02 4.23 4.88
CA GLU A 257 10.67 5.51 5.02
C GLU A 257 10.94 5.84 6.49
N GLY A 258 12.18 6.17 6.81
CA GLY A 258 12.63 6.44 8.19
C GLY A 258 12.69 5.21 9.11
N LYS A 259 12.30 4.02 8.66
CA LYS A 259 12.48 2.78 9.43
C LYS A 259 13.91 2.29 9.34
N GLY A 260 14.33 1.56 10.37
CA GLY A 260 15.63 0.92 10.39
C GLY A 260 15.79 -0.11 9.29
N CYS A 261 16.98 -0.18 8.72
CA CYS A 261 17.36 -1.14 7.67
C CYS A 261 18.80 -1.60 7.87
N GLY A 262 19.18 -2.65 7.16
CA GLY A 262 20.50 -3.27 7.35
C GLY A 262 20.61 -3.97 8.69
N SER A 263 21.81 -4.30 9.11
CA SER A 263 22.10 -5.06 10.32
C SER A 263 21.39 -6.44 10.37
N ARG A 264 21.27 -7.02 11.57
CA ARG A 264 20.63 -8.33 11.79
C ARG A 264 19.13 -8.38 11.49
N SER A 265 18.47 -7.24 11.34
CA SER A 265 17.02 -7.20 11.10
C SER A 265 16.63 -7.72 9.70
N ASN A 266 17.58 -7.83 8.78
CA ASN A 266 17.39 -8.23 7.38
C ASN A 266 16.24 -7.47 6.68
N LEU A 267 15.87 -6.30 7.20
CA LEU A 267 14.83 -5.45 6.65
C LEU A 267 15.41 -4.65 5.49
N GLY A 268 14.89 -4.91 4.30
CA GLY A 268 15.15 -4.10 3.11
C GLY A 268 14.25 -2.87 3.07
N CYS A 269 14.64 -1.89 2.28
CA CYS A 269 13.82 -0.73 1.97
C CYS A 269 12.93 -1.01 0.74
N ASN A 270 11.84 -0.25 0.56
CA ASN A 270 10.96 -0.35 -0.61
C ASN A 270 11.69 0.05 -1.91
N ALA A 271 11.07 -0.21 -3.04
CA ALA A 271 11.56 0.27 -4.34
C ALA A 271 11.73 1.80 -4.32
N GLY A 272 12.74 2.31 -5.01
CA GLY A 272 13.05 3.75 -5.00
C GLY A 272 13.73 4.26 -3.73
N GLN A 273 13.89 3.42 -2.71
CA GLN A 273 14.60 3.73 -1.48
C GLN A 273 15.96 3.02 -1.41
N PHE A 274 16.80 3.43 -0.47
CA PHE A 274 18.05 2.77 -0.11
C PHE A 274 18.25 2.84 1.41
N CYS A 275 19.06 1.93 1.93
CA CYS A 275 19.44 1.97 3.33
C CYS A 275 20.54 3.02 3.51
N ASN A 276 20.20 4.09 4.23
CA ASN A 276 21.11 5.19 4.48
C ASN A 276 21.78 5.05 5.84
N TRP A 277 23.08 4.82 5.83
CA TRP A 277 23.94 4.78 7.03
C TRP A 277 24.60 6.13 7.26
N ALA A 278 24.72 6.54 8.52
CA ALA A 278 25.59 7.66 8.84
C ALA A 278 27.06 7.28 8.56
N THR A 279 27.87 8.27 8.19
CA THR A 279 29.29 8.02 7.83
C THR A 279 30.08 7.32 8.96
N LYS A 280 29.74 7.60 10.24
CA LYS A 280 30.31 6.93 11.41
C LYS A 280 30.04 5.41 11.50
N ASP A 281 28.97 4.96 10.84
CA ASP A 281 28.49 3.57 10.90
C ASP A 281 29.16 2.67 9.84
N ILE A 282 30.15 3.20 9.14
CA ILE A 282 31.04 2.49 8.21
C ILE A 282 30.25 1.52 7.32
N CYS A 283 29.22 2.04 6.61
CA CYS A 283 28.38 1.25 5.67
C CYS A 283 27.69 0.02 6.31
N GLY A 284 27.32 0.11 7.57
CA GLY A 284 26.70 -0.99 8.29
C GLY A 284 27.66 -2.01 8.90
N ALA A 285 28.96 -1.67 8.99
CA ALA A 285 29.94 -2.51 9.68
C ALA A 285 29.57 -2.67 11.16
N ALA A 286 29.99 -3.79 11.75
CA ALA A 286 29.67 -4.16 13.14
C ALA A 286 28.17 -4.13 13.48
N ASP A 287 27.34 -4.56 12.53
CA ASP A 287 25.86 -4.60 12.67
C ASP A 287 25.20 -3.21 12.88
N ALA A 288 25.86 -2.12 12.49
CA ALA A 288 25.26 -0.79 12.56
C ALA A 288 24.01 -0.70 11.66
N GLY A 289 22.90 -0.24 12.24
CA GLY A 289 21.67 -0.02 11.49
C GLY A 289 21.71 1.29 10.69
N GLY A 290 21.08 1.28 9.52
CA GLY A 290 20.75 2.47 8.75
C GLY A 290 19.27 2.80 8.84
N THR A 291 18.83 3.78 8.07
CA THR A 291 17.42 4.15 7.89
C THR A 291 17.06 4.18 6.41
N CYS A 292 15.88 3.70 6.06
CA CYS A 292 15.40 3.78 4.68
C CYS A 292 15.13 5.23 4.30
N ALA A 293 15.74 5.65 3.19
CA ALA A 293 15.58 6.98 2.61
C ALA A 293 15.33 6.88 1.11
N TYR A 294 14.59 7.82 0.55
CA TYR A 294 14.39 7.88 -0.90
C TYR A 294 15.64 8.30 -1.63
N LYS A 295 15.86 7.68 -2.78
CA LYS A 295 16.87 8.11 -3.74
C LYS A 295 16.46 9.48 -4.28
N PRO A 296 17.32 10.51 -4.22
CA PRO A 296 17.03 11.81 -4.84
C PRO A 296 16.92 11.66 -6.36
N GLU A 297 15.86 12.25 -6.92
CA GLU A 297 15.62 12.24 -8.38
C GLU A 297 16.47 13.26 -9.12
N MET A 298 16.80 14.37 -8.46
CA MET A 298 17.63 15.45 -8.99
C MET A 298 18.71 15.81 -8.01
N CYS A 299 19.92 16.03 -8.53
CA CYS A 299 21.07 16.42 -7.73
C CYS A 299 21.73 17.68 -8.29
N PRO A 300 22.23 18.57 -7.40
CA PRO A 300 23.02 19.70 -7.83
C PRO A 300 24.31 19.25 -8.50
N GLN A 301 24.70 19.94 -9.57
CA GLN A 301 25.94 19.64 -10.30
C GLN A 301 27.16 20.32 -9.64
N VAL A 302 27.33 20.08 -8.34
CA VAL A 302 28.48 20.58 -7.59
C VAL A 302 29.47 19.44 -7.42
N TYR A 303 30.71 19.69 -7.75
CA TYR A 303 31.78 18.73 -7.56
C TYR A 303 32.33 18.83 -6.13
N LYS A 304 31.86 17.94 -5.28
CA LYS A 304 32.33 17.74 -3.90
C LYS A 304 32.41 16.24 -3.67
N PRO A 305 33.49 15.59 -4.17
CA PRO A 305 33.55 14.14 -4.26
C PRO A 305 33.38 13.46 -2.90
N VAL A 306 32.74 12.30 -2.94
CA VAL A 306 32.55 11.41 -1.80
C VAL A 306 32.82 9.97 -2.21
N CYS A 307 33.27 9.14 -1.28
CA CYS A 307 33.32 7.72 -1.47
C CYS A 307 32.00 7.10 -1.01
N GLY A 308 31.32 6.35 -1.88
CA GLY A 308 30.12 5.59 -1.54
C GLY A 308 30.42 4.29 -0.82
N CYS A 309 29.43 3.72 -0.14
CA CYS A 309 29.52 2.37 0.42
C CYS A 309 29.63 1.28 -0.65
N ASP A 310 29.37 1.61 -1.90
CA ASP A 310 29.62 0.78 -3.07
C ASP A 310 31.10 0.76 -3.53
N GLY A 311 31.98 1.45 -2.79
CA GLY A 311 33.39 1.58 -3.12
C GLY A 311 33.70 2.49 -4.31
N LYS A 312 32.70 3.24 -4.83
CA LYS A 312 32.86 4.13 -5.96
C LYS A 312 32.94 5.59 -5.53
N THR A 313 33.71 6.37 -6.24
CA THR A 313 33.75 7.81 -6.08
C THR A 313 32.59 8.45 -6.84
N HIS A 314 31.73 9.17 -6.11
CA HIS A 314 30.63 9.97 -6.66
C HIS A 314 30.97 11.45 -6.63
N SER A 315 30.40 12.23 -7.57
CA SER A 315 30.70 13.67 -7.71
C SER A 315 30.24 14.47 -6.47
N ASN A 316 29.24 14.00 -5.74
CA ASN A 316 28.78 14.55 -4.46
C ASN A 316 27.90 13.54 -3.73
N ALA A 317 27.53 13.84 -2.47
CA ALA A 317 26.72 12.98 -1.64
C ALA A 317 25.31 12.69 -2.26
N CYS A 318 24.70 13.68 -2.91
CA CYS A 318 23.41 13.50 -3.58
C CYS A 318 23.52 12.47 -4.71
N MET A 319 24.58 12.52 -5.51
CA MET A 319 24.81 11.54 -6.58
C MET A 319 25.05 10.13 -6.04
N ALA A 320 25.73 9.99 -4.90
CA ALA A 320 25.87 8.71 -4.20
C ALA A 320 24.49 8.18 -3.77
N ASN A 321 23.69 9.02 -3.10
CA ASN A 321 22.36 8.65 -2.65
C ASN A 321 21.41 8.35 -3.83
N GLY A 322 21.50 9.09 -4.94
CA GLY A 322 20.78 8.81 -6.19
C GLY A 322 21.13 7.46 -6.80
N ALA A 323 22.40 7.05 -6.69
CA ALA A 323 22.84 5.72 -7.06
C ALA A 323 22.38 4.62 -6.08
N GLY A 324 21.78 5.00 -4.94
CA GLY A 324 21.27 4.07 -3.93
C GLY A 324 22.32 3.61 -2.92
N THR A 325 23.38 4.40 -2.74
CA THR A 325 24.44 4.10 -1.77
C THR A 325 24.65 5.25 -0.78
N SER A 326 25.04 4.93 0.44
CA SER A 326 25.38 5.92 1.47
C SER A 326 26.80 6.43 1.27
N VAL A 327 27.08 7.58 1.88
CA VAL A 327 28.44 8.14 1.91
C VAL A 327 29.26 7.43 2.97
N SER A 328 30.32 6.78 2.56
CA SER A 328 31.31 6.13 3.41
C SER A 328 32.31 7.15 3.98
N SER A 329 32.81 8.05 3.12
CA SER A 329 33.75 9.09 3.51
C SER A 329 33.69 10.30 2.57
N MET A 330 34.15 11.45 3.07
CA MET A 330 34.36 12.61 2.24
C MET A 330 35.61 12.44 1.40
N GLY A 331 35.60 12.98 0.17
CA GLY A 331 36.70 12.81 -0.81
C GLY A 331 36.51 11.58 -1.71
N ALA A 332 37.38 11.42 -2.66
CA ALA A 332 37.41 10.24 -3.51
C ALA A 332 37.78 8.99 -2.71
N CYS A 333 37.30 7.82 -3.16
CA CYS A 333 37.69 6.55 -2.56
C CYS A 333 39.22 6.35 -2.67
N ALA A 334 39.84 5.85 -1.61
CA ALA A 334 41.22 5.39 -1.67
C ALA A 334 41.33 4.23 -2.68
N LYS A 335 42.39 4.24 -3.47
CA LYS A 335 42.72 3.16 -4.43
C LYS A 335 43.23 1.94 -3.72
#